data_9bd4838767538ed751f41149581fb594
#
_entry.id   9bd4838767538ed751f41149581fb594
#
_cell.length_a   1.000
_cell.length_b   1.000
_cell.length_c   1.000
_cell.angle_alpha   90.00
_cell.angle_beta   90.00
_cell.angle_gamma   90.00
#
_symmetry.space_group_name_H-M   'P 1'
#
loop_
_entity.id
_entity.type
_entity.pdbx_description
1 polymer ?
#
loop_
_entity_poly.entity_id
_entity_poly.type
_entity_poly.pdbx_seq_one_letter_code
_entity_poly.pdbx_strand_id
1 'polypeptide(L)'
;MAGATRPNSRKVGAIDVTAVSDGVNATLNNFVGVTAAQAAQISGLPADGPVPLAVNAFLLTFNGKRALIDAGSGSSMGPTLGKLPDNLRAIGIPPDAIDYVLLTHIHPDHSNGLVDDEGRAHFPNADVIVNGEDLRFWVERDPQASDNEFRQRNMAAARRAFAPYRERVRAVSDGEVLPGITAHPQPGHTPGHTGWLIASGNDALLIWGDIVHVAEVQFARPDAALTFDLDPEAARRSRTRVFDWVATDRIRVAGAHLNLPGFGHVARSGAGYRFEAED
;
A
#
# COMPACT_ATOMS: atom_id res chain seq x y z
N MET A 1 -30.53 6.57 -12.76
CA MET A 1 -29.49 7.52 -13.22
C MET A 1 -28.17 6.85 -12.99
N ALA A 2 -27.43 6.52 -14.06
CA ALA A 2 -26.06 6.02 -13.95
C ALA A 2 -25.21 7.16 -13.36
N GLY A 3 -24.68 6.97 -12.15
CA GLY A 3 -23.84 7.95 -11.51
C GLY A 3 -22.58 8.17 -12.35
N ALA A 4 -22.20 9.43 -12.57
CA ALA A 4 -20.94 9.76 -13.20
C ALA A 4 -19.81 9.04 -12.43
N THR A 5 -19.02 8.24 -13.11
CA THR A 5 -17.83 7.60 -12.53
C THR A 5 -16.88 8.70 -12.07
N ARG A 6 -16.49 8.67 -10.78
CA ARG A 6 -15.46 9.57 -10.25
C ARG A 6 -14.14 9.20 -10.95
N PRO A 7 -13.31 10.16 -11.35
CA PRO A 7 -12.10 9.89 -12.15
C PRO A 7 -11.14 8.89 -11.48
N ASN A 8 -11.13 8.83 -10.14
CA ASN A 8 -10.28 7.92 -9.38
C ASN A 8 -11.01 6.66 -8.89
N SER A 9 -12.12 6.27 -9.53
CA SER A 9 -12.90 5.09 -9.11
C SER A 9 -12.99 4.06 -10.22
N ARG A 10 -12.93 2.79 -9.83
CA ARG A 10 -13.11 1.63 -10.72
C ARG A 10 -14.13 0.67 -10.11
N LYS A 11 -14.86 -0.02 -10.97
CA LYS A 11 -15.68 -1.16 -10.56
C LYS A 11 -14.92 -2.46 -10.71
N VAL A 12 -15.09 -3.32 -9.71
CA VAL A 12 -14.69 -4.73 -9.74
C VAL A 12 -15.97 -5.52 -9.49
N GLY A 13 -16.68 -5.85 -10.56
CA GLY A 13 -18.03 -6.43 -10.46
C GLY A 13 -18.98 -5.55 -9.62
N ALA A 14 -19.39 -6.04 -8.44
CA ALA A 14 -20.26 -5.34 -7.50
C ALA A 14 -19.53 -4.45 -6.48
N ILE A 15 -18.20 -4.42 -6.50
CA ILE A 15 -17.38 -3.66 -5.56
C ILE A 15 -16.91 -2.37 -6.24
N ASP A 16 -17.15 -1.22 -5.62
CA ASP A 16 -16.58 0.05 -6.05
C ASP A 16 -15.24 0.27 -5.32
N VAL A 17 -14.19 0.59 -6.07
CA VAL A 17 -12.85 0.88 -5.55
C VAL A 17 -12.45 2.30 -5.94
N THR A 18 -12.15 3.14 -4.97
CA THR A 18 -11.74 4.54 -5.18
C THR A 18 -10.36 4.78 -4.61
N ALA A 19 -9.42 5.22 -5.44
CA ALA A 19 -8.12 5.68 -4.97
C ALA A 19 -8.26 7.05 -4.28
N VAL A 20 -7.69 7.17 -3.09
CA VAL A 20 -7.72 8.39 -2.27
C VAL A 20 -6.29 8.73 -1.86
N SER A 21 -5.81 9.90 -2.24
CA SER A 21 -4.45 10.32 -1.92
C SER A 21 -4.30 10.67 -0.44
N ASP A 22 -3.19 10.28 0.15
CA ASP A 22 -2.68 10.82 1.42
C ASP A 22 -1.72 12.00 1.17
N GLY A 23 -1.24 12.16 -0.06
CA GLY A 23 -0.32 13.20 -0.49
C GLY A 23 0.86 12.67 -1.29
N VAL A 24 1.95 13.46 -1.30
CA VAL A 24 3.19 13.11 -2.00
C VAL A 24 4.36 13.30 -1.04
N ASN A 25 5.14 12.24 -0.89
CA ASN A 25 6.42 12.27 -0.19
C ASN A 25 7.57 12.49 -1.19
N ALA A 26 8.79 12.61 -0.69
CA ALA A 26 10.00 12.56 -1.49
C ALA A 26 10.89 11.46 -0.90
N THR A 27 11.31 10.52 -1.72
CA THR A 27 12.30 9.51 -1.35
C THR A 27 13.60 9.75 -2.08
N LEU A 28 14.69 9.18 -1.58
CA LEU A 28 15.96 9.17 -2.29
C LEU A 28 16.04 7.95 -3.22
N ASN A 29 16.88 8.04 -4.25
CA ASN A 29 17.18 6.92 -5.16
C ASN A 29 18.03 5.84 -4.46
N ASN A 30 17.47 5.22 -3.42
CA ASN A 30 18.14 4.24 -2.55
C ASN A 30 17.88 2.81 -3.02
N PHE A 31 18.29 2.49 -4.24
CA PHE A 31 18.15 1.15 -4.78
C PHE A 31 19.25 0.19 -4.31
N VAL A 32 18.88 -1.08 -4.22
CA VAL A 32 19.80 -2.21 -4.05
C VAL A 32 19.77 -3.05 -5.34
N GLY A 33 20.95 -3.30 -5.92
CA GLY A 33 21.08 -4.04 -7.19
C GLY A 33 21.01 -3.17 -8.45
N VAL A 34 20.72 -1.87 -8.31
CA VAL A 34 20.76 -0.87 -9.39
C VAL A 34 21.47 0.36 -8.85
N THR A 35 22.46 0.88 -9.60
CA THR A 35 23.15 2.12 -9.20
C THR A 35 22.25 3.35 -9.43
N ALA A 36 22.51 4.45 -8.71
CA ALA A 36 21.78 5.69 -8.90
C ALA A 36 21.86 6.21 -10.35
N ALA A 37 23.01 6.06 -11.02
CA ALA A 37 23.18 6.42 -12.43
C ALA A 37 22.31 5.56 -13.37
N GLN A 38 22.23 4.24 -13.12
CA GLN A 38 21.36 3.34 -13.88
C GLN A 38 19.88 3.67 -13.65
N ALA A 39 19.49 3.92 -12.39
CA ALA A 39 18.12 4.32 -12.06
C ALA A 39 17.74 5.64 -12.76
N ALA A 40 18.62 6.63 -12.73
CA ALA A 40 18.44 7.91 -13.42
C ALA A 40 18.30 7.75 -14.94
N GLN A 41 19.12 6.89 -15.54
CA GLN A 41 19.02 6.59 -16.99
C GLN A 41 17.69 5.95 -17.37
N ILE A 42 17.16 5.07 -16.51
CA ILE A 42 15.89 4.37 -16.76
C ILE A 42 14.70 5.30 -16.53
N SER A 43 14.70 6.04 -15.42
CA SER A 43 13.56 6.88 -15.01
C SER A 43 13.53 8.27 -15.61
N GLY A 44 14.67 8.77 -16.08
CA GLY A 44 14.83 10.17 -16.47
C GLY A 44 14.89 11.13 -15.27
N LEU A 45 14.89 10.63 -14.05
CA LEU A 45 14.98 11.41 -12.81
C LEU A 45 16.44 11.68 -12.43
N PRO A 46 16.74 12.75 -11.67
CA PRO A 46 18.10 13.01 -11.21
C PRO A 46 18.68 11.87 -10.37
N ALA A 47 19.95 11.54 -10.59
CA ALA A 47 20.62 10.44 -9.89
C ALA A 47 20.75 10.68 -8.38
N ASP A 48 20.86 11.94 -7.97
CA ASP A 48 21.12 12.42 -6.60
C ASP A 48 19.98 13.31 -6.07
N GLY A 49 18.87 13.40 -6.81
CA GLY A 49 17.70 14.20 -6.43
C GLY A 49 16.62 13.39 -5.71
N PRO A 50 15.66 14.09 -5.05
CA PRO A 50 14.49 13.45 -4.49
C PRO A 50 13.58 12.90 -5.60
N VAL A 51 13.04 11.71 -5.38
CA VAL A 51 12.04 11.08 -6.23
C VAL A 51 10.68 11.33 -5.59
N PRO A 52 9.72 11.97 -6.30
CA PRO A 52 8.36 12.11 -5.81
C PRO A 52 7.73 10.73 -5.62
N LEU A 53 7.10 10.51 -4.47
CA LEU A 53 6.46 9.27 -4.11
C LEU A 53 5.01 9.56 -3.72
N ALA A 54 4.07 9.22 -4.57
CA ALA A 54 2.66 9.29 -4.22
C ALA A 54 2.37 8.34 -3.04
N VAL A 55 1.46 8.72 -2.16
CA VAL A 55 0.93 7.84 -1.11
C VAL A 55 -0.58 7.79 -1.25
N ASN A 56 -1.10 6.61 -1.59
CA ASN A 56 -2.51 6.39 -1.85
C ASN A 56 -3.07 5.29 -0.96
N ALA A 57 -4.28 5.49 -0.51
CA ALA A 57 -5.15 4.47 0.07
C ALA A 57 -6.30 4.15 -0.89
N PHE A 58 -6.99 3.04 -0.68
CA PHE A 58 -8.08 2.63 -1.56
C PHE A 58 -9.34 2.35 -0.76
N LEU A 59 -10.40 3.14 -1.03
CA LEU A 59 -11.70 2.95 -0.44
C LEU A 59 -12.50 1.92 -1.25
N LEU A 60 -12.95 0.87 -0.60
CA LEU A 60 -13.84 -0.15 -1.14
C LEU A 60 -15.26 0.07 -0.58
N THR A 61 -16.25 0.00 -1.48
CA THR A 61 -17.66 0.00 -1.07
C THR A 61 -18.34 -1.26 -1.62
N PHE A 62 -18.87 -2.10 -0.73
CA PHE A 62 -19.48 -3.37 -1.06
C PHE A 62 -20.51 -3.78 0.00
N ASN A 63 -21.63 -4.34 -0.42
CA ASN A 63 -22.67 -4.87 0.48
C ASN A 63 -23.09 -3.90 1.61
N GLY A 64 -23.13 -2.60 1.34
CA GLY A 64 -23.43 -1.57 2.34
C GLY A 64 -22.30 -1.29 3.37
N LYS A 65 -21.14 -1.93 3.21
CA LYS A 65 -19.94 -1.76 4.03
C LYS A 65 -18.88 -0.95 3.31
N ARG A 66 -17.97 -0.36 4.08
CA ARG A 66 -16.79 0.36 3.58
C ARG A 66 -15.53 -0.20 4.21
N ALA A 67 -14.59 -0.56 3.35
CA ALA A 67 -13.24 -0.93 3.77
C ALA A 67 -12.23 0.06 3.19
N LEU A 68 -11.21 0.39 3.96
CA LEU A 68 -10.10 1.22 3.51
C LEU A 68 -8.85 0.35 3.47
N ILE A 69 -8.17 0.28 2.34
CA ILE A 69 -6.86 -0.36 2.23
C ILE A 69 -5.81 0.71 2.43
N ASP A 70 -5.04 0.56 3.48
CA ASP A 70 -4.10 1.47 4.10
C ASP A 70 -4.74 2.74 4.69
N ALA A 71 -4.08 3.32 5.69
CA ALA A 71 -4.59 4.43 6.47
C ALA A 71 -3.83 5.76 6.26
N GLY A 72 -2.80 5.73 5.39
CA GLY A 72 -1.92 6.88 5.21
C GLY A 72 -0.97 7.12 6.38
N SER A 73 -0.28 8.26 6.36
CA SER A 73 0.81 8.59 7.27
C SER A 73 0.36 9.38 8.52
N GLY A 74 -0.87 9.86 8.55
CA GLY A 74 -1.26 10.87 9.54
C GLY A 74 -0.31 12.08 9.46
N SER A 75 -0.02 12.69 10.60
CA SER A 75 0.89 13.85 10.69
C SER A 75 2.38 13.46 10.77
N SER A 76 2.72 12.16 10.76
CA SER A 76 4.05 11.68 11.16
C SER A 76 5.16 11.91 10.14
N MET A 77 4.83 12.17 8.87
CA MET A 77 5.81 12.22 7.77
C MET A 77 5.87 13.58 7.07
N GLY A 78 5.46 14.63 7.77
CA GLY A 78 5.58 16.01 7.29
C GLY A 78 4.34 16.57 6.58
N PRO A 79 4.37 17.85 6.16
CA PRO A 79 3.16 18.59 5.79
C PRO A 79 2.60 18.23 4.40
N THR A 80 3.34 17.49 3.59
CA THR A 80 2.90 17.07 2.24
C THR A 80 2.04 15.82 2.26
N LEU A 81 2.00 15.10 3.38
CA LEU A 81 1.23 13.89 3.64
C LEU A 81 0.13 14.13 4.70
N GLY A 82 -0.59 13.08 5.09
CA GLY A 82 -1.64 13.13 6.10
C GLY A 82 -2.95 13.76 5.59
N LYS A 83 -3.18 13.74 4.28
CA LYS A 83 -4.37 14.33 3.66
C LYS A 83 -5.53 13.35 3.52
N LEU A 84 -5.31 12.07 3.81
CA LEU A 84 -6.31 11.03 3.61
C LEU A 84 -7.64 11.29 4.33
N PRO A 85 -7.70 11.68 5.63
CA PRO A 85 -8.97 11.94 6.29
C PRO A 85 -9.77 13.08 5.65
N ASP A 86 -9.11 14.14 5.21
CA ASP A 86 -9.76 15.28 4.56
C ASP A 86 -10.21 14.93 3.15
N ASN A 87 -9.41 14.16 2.40
CA ASN A 87 -9.77 13.69 1.07
C ASN A 87 -10.94 12.69 1.11
N LEU A 88 -11.04 11.85 2.14
CA LEU A 88 -12.22 11.01 2.39
C LEU A 88 -13.47 11.88 2.63
N ARG A 89 -13.38 12.90 3.50
CA ARG A 89 -14.50 13.84 3.74
C ARG A 89 -14.90 14.58 2.46
N ALA A 90 -13.93 15.00 1.64
CA ALA A 90 -14.20 15.72 0.39
C ALA A 90 -15.01 14.88 -0.62
N ILE A 91 -14.89 13.55 -0.57
CA ILE A 91 -15.71 12.63 -1.37
C ILE A 91 -16.98 12.16 -0.66
N GLY A 92 -17.31 12.75 0.51
CA GLY A 92 -18.53 12.47 1.26
C GLY A 92 -18.46 11.23 2.15
N ILE A 93 -17.26 10.78 2.50
CA ILE A 93 -17.02 9.62 3.38
C ILE A 93 -16.33 10.10 4.65
N PRO A 94 -17.06 10.34 5.74
CA PRO A 94 -16.40 10.66 7.00
C PRO A 94 -15.68 9.43 7.57
N PRO A 95 -14.57 9.60 8.29
CA PRO A 95 -13.76 8.48 8.81
C PRO A 95 -14.51 7.49 9.70
N ASP A 96 -15.52 7.96 10.45
CA ASP A 96 -16.38 7.11 11.29
C ASP A 96 -17.36 6.22 10.49
N ALA A 97 -17.45 6.43 9.17
CA ALA A 97 -18.23 5.59 8.26
C ALA A 97 -17.42 4.41 7.67
N ILE A 98 -16.16 4.23 8.08
CA ILE A 98 -15.30 3.10 7.68
C ILE A 98 -15.56 1.95 8.65
N ASP A 99 -15.90 0.77 8.10
CA ASP A 99 -16.16 -0.46 8.86
C ASP A 99 -14.87 -1.30 9.05
N TYR A 100 -13.95 -1.24 8.09
CA TYR A 100 -12.71 -2.01 8.10
C TYR A 100 -11.53 -1.18 7.59
N VAL A 101 -10.36 -1.34 8.20
CA VAL A 101 -9.08 -0.91 7.64
C VAL A 101 -8.22 -2.14 7.42
N LEU A 102 -7.85 -2.41 6.16
CA LEU A 102 -6.97 -3.50 5.78
C LEU A 102 -5.59 -2.92 5.50
N LEU A 103 -4.59 -3.30 6.28
CA LEU A 103 -3.23 -2.82 6.03
C LEU A 103 -2.48 -3.76 5.10
N THR A 104 -1.85 -3.20 4.07
CA THR A 104 -0.92 -3.96 3.23
C THR A 104 0.30 -4.37 4.03
N HIS A 105 0.77 -3.47 4.91
CA HIS A 105 1.86 -3.70 5.84
C HIS A 105 1.92 -2.58 6.90
N ILE A 106 2.84 -2.72 7.87
CA ILE A 106 2.95 -1.75 8.96
C ILE A 106 4.20 -0.86 8.75
N HIS A 107 4.19 0.01 7.73
CA HIS A 107 5.09 1.14 7.62
C HIS A 107 4.35 2.46 7.90
N PRO A 108 5.09 3.55 8.25
CA PRO A 108 4.47 4.81 8.69
C PRO A 108 3.45 5.40 7.73
N ASP A 109 3.69 5.34 6.43
CA ASP A 109 2.83 5.90 5.39
C ASP A 109 1.58 5.05 5.06
N HIS A 110 1.49 3.85 5.64
CA HIS A 110 0.34 2.97 5.50
C HIS A 110 -0.46 2.82 6.79
N SER A 111 0.19 2.96 7.96
CA SER A 111 -0.44 2.63 9.24
C SER A 111 -0.55 3.79 10.23
N ASN A 112 0.32 4.83 10.17
CA ASN A 112 0.31 5.87 11.20
C ASN A 112 -0.94 6.75 11.16
N GLY A 113 -1.64 6.84 10.01
CA GLY A 113 -2.92 7.51 9.88
C GLY A 113 -4.09 6.79 10.56
N LEU A 114 -3.88 5.63 11.18
CA LEU A 114 -4.86 5.01 12.07
C LEU A 114 -5.21 5.91 13.26
N VAL A 115 -4.30 6.79 13.69
CA VAL A 115 -4.50 7.70 14.83
C VAL A 115 -4.25 9.16 14.47
N ASP A 116 -4.90 10.04 15.21
CA ASP A 116 -4.63 11.48 15.20
C ASP A 116 -3.43 11.84 16.09
N ASP A 117 -3.13 13.15 16.19
CA ASP A 117 -1.99 13.66 16.97
C ASP A 117 -2.12 13.37 18.46
N GLU A 118 -3.33 13.25 18.98
CA GLU A 118 -3.62 12.88 20.37
C GLU A 118 -3.64 11.36 20.61
N GLY A 119 -3.43 10.53 19.56
CA GLY A 119 -3.47 9.08 19.65
C GLY A 119 -4.87 8.49 19.68
N ARG A 120 -5.91 9.26 19.30
CA ARG A 120 -7.28 8.77 19.18
C ARG A 120 -7.48 8.10 17.82
N ALA A 121 -8.34 7.10 17.76
CA ALA A 121 -8.64 6.41 16.51
C ALA A 121 -9.22 7.37 15.45
N HIS A 122 -8.59 7.47 14.29
CA HIS A 122 -9.17 8.18 13.15
C HIS A 122 -10.41 7.46 12.58
N PHE A 123 -10.42 6.13 12.63
CA PHE A 123 -11.52 5.28 12.13
C PHE A 123 -12.18 4.56 13.32
N PRO A 124 -12.97 5.28 14.16
CA PRO A 124 -13.40 4.80 15.48
C PRO A 124 -14.30 3.57 15.42
N ASN A 125 -14.95 3.30 14.29
CA ASN A 125 -15.85 2.16 14.10
C ASN A 125 -15.21 0.98 13.36
N ALA A 126 -13.97 1.13 12.89
CA ALA A 126 -13.32 0.13 12.05
C ALA A 126 -12.66 -1.00 12.86
N ASP A 127 -12.77 -2.22 12.34
CA ASP A 127 -11.82 -3.28 12.66
C ASP A 127 -10.57 -3.13 11.79
N VAL A 128 -9.39 -3.40 12.37
CA VAL A 128 -8.11 -3.36 11.64
C VAL A 128 -7.70 -4.79 11.30
N ILE A 129 -7.54 -5.07 10.00
CA ILE A 129 -7.14 -6.37 9.47
C ILE A 129 -5.70 -6.23 8.93
N VAL A 130 -4.80 -7.09 9.39
CA VAL A 130 -3.39 -7.03 9.03
C VAL A 130 -2.77 -8.41 9.07
N ASN A 131 -1.69 -8.63 8.31
CA ASN A 131 -0.95 -9.88 8.38
C ASN A 131 -0.30 -10.07 9.76
N GLY A 132 -0.45 -11.27 10.33
CA GLY A 132 0.06 -11.59 11.66
C GLY A 132 1.58 -11.50 11.77
N GLU A 133 2.34 -11.74 10.68
CA GLU A 133 3.80 -11.58 10.70
C GLU A 133 4.20 -10.12 10.90
N ASP A 134 3.50 -9.16 10.26
CA ASP A 134 3.75 -7.74 10.45
C ASP A 134 3.31 -7.28 11.86
N LEU A 135 2.15 -7.73 12.32
CA LEU A 135 1.67 -7.42 13.66
C LEU A 135 2.69 -7.86 14.72
N ARG A 136 3.17 -9.10 14.59
CA ARG A 136 4.20 -9.65 15.47
C ARG A 136 5.50 -8.86 15.41
N PHE A 137 5.96 -8.52 14.20
CA PHE A 137 7.23 -7.85 13.98
C PHE A 137 7.23 -6.40 14.48
N TRP A 138 6.19 -5.61 14.14
CA TRP A 138 6.18 -4.18 14.40
C TRP A 138 5.54 -3.78 15.73
N VAL A 139 4.57 -4.57 16.21
CA VAL A 139 3.73 -4.19 17.36
C VAL A 139 4.00 -5.04 18.58
N GLU A 140 4.07 -6.37 18.44
CA GLU A 140 4.06 -7.30 19.57
C GLU A 140 5.46 -7.57 20.13
N ARG A 141 6.45 -7.89 19.27
CA ARG A 141 7.80 -8.22 19.74
C ARG A 141 8.52 -7.01 20.32
N ASP A 142 9.33 -7.22 21.34
CA ASP A 142 10.21 -6.16 21.85
C ASP A 142 11.34 -5.83 20.87
N PRO A 143 11.81 -4.55 20.83
CA PRO A 143 12.97 -4.15 20.05
C PRO A 143 14.20 -4.99 20.43
N GLN A 144 14.97 -5.42 19.43
CA GLN A 144 16.19 -6.18 19.61
C GLN A 144 17.41 -5.27 19.51
N ALA A 145 18.54 -5.68 20.04
CA ALA A 145 19.80 -4.94 19.94
C ALA A 145 20.27 -4.74 18.46
N SER A 146 19.81 -5.60 17.55
CA SER A 146 20.06 -5.49 16.11
C SER A 146 19.15 -4.50 15.39
N ASP A 147 18.08 -4.02 16.03
CA ASP A 147 17.19 -3.04 15.44
C ASP A 147 17.83 -1.65 15.52
N ASN A 148 18.09 -1.04 14.36
CA ASN A 148 18.59 0.32 14.30
C ASN A 148 17.55 1.34 14.80
N GLU A 149 17.96 2.59 15.04
CA GLU A 149 17.08 3.64 15.56
C GLU A 149 15.85 3.91 14.67
N PHE A 150 16.00 3.81 13.36
CA PHE A 150 14.89 4.00 12.42
C PHE A 150 13.82 2.92 12.65
N ARG A 151 14.24 1.65 12.75
CA ARG A 151 13.33 0.53 13.01
C ARG A 151 12.65 0.64 14.38
N GLN A 152 13.41 0.99 15.43
CA GLN A 152 12.86 1.19 16.78
C GLN A 152 11.81 2.32 16.82
N ARG A 153 12.06 3.44 16.11
CA ARG A 153 11.07 4.53 15.97
C ARG A 153 9.80 4.07 15.26
N ASN A 154 9.93 3.29 14.19
CA ASN A 154 8.77 2.77 13.46
C ASN A 154 7.97 1.78 14.32
N MET A 155 8.63 0.93 15.12
CA MET A 155 7.94 0.05 16.07
C MET A 155 7.16 0.84 17.14
N ALA A 156 7.76 1.92 17.66
CA ALA A 156 7.07 2.78 18.63
C ALA A 156 5.85 3.48 18.01
N ALA A 157 5.99 3.96 16.76
CA ALA A 157 4.90 4.58 16.01
C ALA A 157 3.78 3.57 15.72
N ALA A 158 4.13 2.35 15.29
CA ALA A 158 3.17 1.27 15.05
C ALA A 158 2.38 0.92 16.32
N ARG A 159 3.06 0.75 17.46
CA ARG A 159 2.38 0.50 18.74
C ARG A 159 1.40 1.61 19.12
N ARG A 160 1.79 2.86 18.89
CA ARG A 160 0.91 4.02 19.11
C ARG A 160 -0.31 3.97 18.19
N ALA A 161 -0.10 3.67 16.91
CA ALA A 161 -1.17 3.60 15.91
C ALA A 161 -2.19 2.49 16.21
N PHE A 162 -1.73 1.34 16.71
CA PHE A 162 -2.58 0.21 17.04
C PHE A 162 -3.23 0.30 18.43
N ALA A 163 -2.74 1.19 19.33
CA ALA A 163 -3.20 1.24 20.72
C ALA A 163 -4.74 1.39 20.87
N PRO A 164 -5.46 2.26 20.14
CA PRO A 164 -6.91 2.41 20.28
C PRO A 164 -7.72 1.29 19.61
N TYR A 165 -7.05 0.37 18.87
CA TYR A 165 -7.70 -0.72 18.12
C TYR A 165 -7.46 -2.10 18.74
N ARG A 166 -6.80 -2.23 19.88
CA ARG A 166 -6.32 -3.52 20.46
C ARG A 166 -7.36 -4.64 20.45
N GLU A 167 -8.62 -4.34 20.74
CA GLU A 167 -9.71 -5.32 20.77
C GLU A 167 -10.37 -5.56 19.40
N ARG A 168 -9.95 -4.80 18.40
CA ARG A 168 -10.51 -4.82 17.04
C ARG A 168 -9.44 -5.07 15.98
N VAL A 169 -8.28 -5.59 16.39
CA VAL A 169 -7.24 -6.05 15.46
C VAL A 169 -7.50 -7.51 15.12
N ARG A 170 -7.56 -7.82 13.85
CA ARG A 170 -7.69 -9.16 13.32
C ARG A 170 -6.43 -9.52 12.52
N ALA A 171 -5.62 -10.41 13.11
CA ALA A 171 -4.46 -10.98 12.43
C ALA A 171 -4.90 -12.03 11.41
N VAL A 172 -4.36 -11.94 10.19
CA VAL A 172 -4.64 -12.90 9.10
C VAL A 172 -3.31 -13.40 8.51
N SER A 173 -3.36 -14.46 7.71
CA SER A 173 -2.19 -14.94 6.97
C SER A 173 -2.43 -14.84 5.46
N ASP A 174 -3.29 -15.68 4.94
CA ASP A 174 -3.69 -15.76 3.53
C ASP A 174 -5.17 -16.14 3.42
N GLY A 175 -5.70 -16.13 2.21
CA GLY A 175 -7.09 -16.50 1.94
C GLY A 175 -8.10 -15.37 2.10
N GLU A 176 -9.39 -15.70 1.92
CA GLU A 176 -10.48 -14.74 1.97
C GLU A 176 -10.70 -14.23 3.40
N VAL A 177 -10.72 -12.90 3.55
CA VAL A 177 -10.87 -12.22 4.86
C VAL A 177 -12.19 -11.48 5.01
N LEU A 178 -12.73 -10.98 3.90
CA LEU A 178 -14.07 -10.40 3.75
C LEU A 178 -14.64 -10.87 2.41
N PRO A 179 -15.96 -10.86 2.22
CA PRO A 179 -16.55 -11.31 0.97
C PRO A 179 -15.95 -10.63 -0.27
N GLY A 180 -15.28 -11.40 -1.12
CA GLY A 180 -14.59 -10.92 -2.32
C GLY A 180 -13.26 -10.22 -2.07
N ILE A 181 -12.70 -10.27 -0.85
CA ILE A 181 -11.40 -9.68 -0.51
C ILE A 181 -10.49 -10.76 0.08
N THR A 182 -9.42 -11.07 -0.64
CA THR A 182 -8.47 -12.14 -0.32
C THR A 182 -7.07 -11.59 -0.03
N ALA A 183 -6.47 -12.05 1.05
CA ALA A 183 -5.08 -11.76 1.39
C ALA A 183 -4.13 -12.60 0.54
N HIS A 184 -3.15 -11.96 -0.09
CA HIS A 184 -2.06 -12.58 -0.83
C HIS A 184 -0.72 -12.18 -0.24
N PRO A 185 -0.05 -13.02 0.57
CA PRO A 185 1.24 -12.70 1.16
C PRO A 185 2.33 -12.45 0.11
N GLN A 186 3.03 -11.34 0.28
CA GLN A 186 4.08 -10.84 -0.60
C GLN A 186 5.30 -10.40 0.23
N PRO A 187 5.86 -11.30 1.08
CA PRO A 187 6.87 -10.93 2.06
C PRO A 187 8.16 -10.40 1.42
N GLY A 188 8.88 -9.58 2.17
CA GLY A 188 10.20 -9.06 1.81
C GLY A 188 10.33 -7.57 2.10
N HIS A 189 9.46 -6.74 1.58
CA HIS A 189 9.38 -5.32 1.98
C HIS A 189 9.16 -5.21 3.50
N THR A 190 8.15 -5.90 4.01
CA THR A 190 8.04 -6.29 5.41
C THR A 190 7.80 -7.80 5.50
N PRO A 191 7.93 -8.43 6.70
CA PRO A 191 7.70 -9.88 6.85
C PRO A 191 6.28 -10.31 6.49
N GLY A 192 5.29 -9.47 6.80
CA GLY A 192 3.88 -9.71 6.55
C GLY A 192 3.29 -8.87 5.42
N HIS A 193 4.12 -8.26 4.55
CA HIS A 193 3.60 -7.49 3.43
C HIS A 193 2.61 -8.32 2.61
N THR A 194 1.42 -7.75 2.35
CA THR A 194 0.26 -8.44 1.79
C THR A 194 -0.40 -7.60 0.71
N GLY A 195 -0.63 -8.18 -0.45
CA GLY A 195 -1.53 -7.63 -1.45
C GLY A 195 -2.97 -8.07 -1.17
N TRP A 196 -3.92 -7.21 -1.46
CA TRP A 196 -5.35 -7.49 -1.34
C TRP A 196 -5.95 -7.71 -2.71
N LEU A 197 -6.36 -8.96 -3.01
CA LEU A 197 -7.09 -9.28 -4.23
C LEU A 197 -8.57 -9.02 -4.00
N ILE A 198 -9.12 -8.10 -4.77
CA ILE A 198 -10.54 -7.76 -4.80
C ILE A 198 -11.14 -8.51 -5.99
N ALA A 199 -12.12 -9.37 -5.76
CA ALA A 199 -12.75 -10.16 -6.81
C ALA A 199 -14.27 -10.17 -6.67
N SER A 200 -14.97 -9.97 -7.79
CA SER A 200 -16.43 -10.04 -7.86
C SER A 200 -16.88 -10.45 -9.26
N GLY A 201 -17.57 -11.58 -9.37
CA GLY A 201 -17.89 -12.20 -10.65
C GLY A 201 -16.62 -12.59 -11.41
N ASN A 202 -16.46 -12.08 -12.63
CA ASN A 202 -15.30 -12.33 -13.48
C ASN A 202 -14.25 -11.22 -13.40
N ASP A 203 -14.46 -10.18 -12.59
CA ASP A 203 -13.54 -9.06 -12.43
C ASP A 203 -12.63 -9.25 -11.23
N ALA A 204 -11.36 -8.86 -11.38
CA ALA A 204 -10.38 -8.86 -10.31
C ALA A 204 -9.47 -7.64 -10.37
N LEU A 205 -9.06 -7.18 -9.20
CA LEU A 205 -8.09 -6.10 -8.99
C LEU A 205 -7.17 -6.49 -7.82
N LEU A 206 -5.88 -6.48 -8.03
CA LEU A 206 -4.90 -6.63 -6.95
C LEU A 206 -4.40 -5.26 -6.49
N ILE A 207 -4.67 -4.91 -5.24
CA ILE A 207 -4.04 -3.77 -4.56
C ILE A 207 -2.80 -4.31 -3.86
N TRP A 208 -1.62 -4.03 -4.41
CA TRP A 208 -0.40 -4.76 -4.09
C TRP A 208 0.53 -4.09 -3.07
N GLY A 209 0.10 -2.95 -2.45
CA GLY A 209 0.94 -2.21 -1.50
C GLY A 209 2.27 -1.75 -2.13
N ASP A 210 3.37 -2.14 -1.53
CA ASP A 210 4.74 -1.71 -1.82
C ASP A 210 5.55 -2.70 -2.66
N ILE A 211 4.88 -3.42 -3.55
CA ILE A 211 5.56 -4.16 -4.63
C ILE A 211 6.35 -3.20 -5.54
N VAL A 212 5.83 -1.99 -5.74
CA VAL A 212 6.46 -0.94 -6.57
C VAL A 212 6.41 0.40 -5.85
N HIS A 213 7.56 1.06 -5.78
CA HIS A 213 7.70 2.44 -5.29
C HIS A 213 8.04 3.39 -6.44
N VAL A 214 9.08 3.08 -7.21
CA VAL A 214 9.51 3.87 -8.36
C VAL A 214 9.21 3.08 -9.62
N ALA A 215 8.07 3.38 -10.21
CA ALA A 215 7.47 2.62 -11.30
C ALA A 215 8.44 2.46 -12.49
N GLU A 216 9.03 3.55 -12.94
CA GLU A 216 9.91 3.58 -14.12
C GLU A 216 11.10 2.61 -13.95
N VAL A 217 11.66 2.54 -12.75
CA VAL A 217 12.81 1.68 -12.45
C VAL A 217 12.36 0.24 -12.23
N GLN A 218 11.40 0.02 -11.33
CA GLN A 218 11.09 -1.33 -10.84
C GLN A 218 10.28 -2.17 -11.83
N PHE A 219 9.57 -1.56 -12.78
CA PHE A 219 9.00 -2.31 -13.90
C PHE A 219 10.08 -2.73 -14.89
N ALA A 220 10.99 -1.85 -15.28
CA ALA A 220 12.07 -2.17 -16.19
C ALA A 220 13.10 -3.13 -15.57
N ARG A 221 13.32 -3.03 -14.27
CA ARG A 221 14.28 -3.79 -13.47
C ARG A 221 13.59 -4.36 -12.22
N PRO A 222 12.85 -5.46 -12.36
CA PRO A 222 12.15 -6.09 -11.23
C PRO A 222 13.08 -6.54 -10.09
N ASP A 223 14.36 -6.70 -10.41
CA ASP A 223 15.43 -7.02 -9.47
C ASP A 223 15.89 -5.80 -8.62
N ALA A 224 15.45 -4.58 -8.94
CA ALA A 224 15.76 -3.39 -8.15
C ALA A 224 14.94 -3.40 -6.83
N ALA A 225 15.61 -3.70 -5.71
CA ALA A 225 15.07 -3.56 -4.36
C ALA A 225 15.38 -2.17 -3.80
N LEU A 226 14.84 -1.85 -2.64
CA LEU A 226 15.10 -0.59 -1.93
C LEU A 226 15.83 -0.84 -0.62
N THR A 227 16.58 0.15 -0.13
CA THR A 227 17.34 0.02 1.12
C THR A 227 16.47 -0.14 2.36
N PHE A 228 15.19 0.17 2.27
CA PHE A 228 14.21 -0.01 3.34
C PHE A 228 13.40 -1.31 3.22
N ASP A 229 13.62 -2.14 2.19
CA ASP A 229 13.13 -3.52 2.19
C ASP A 229 13.84 -4.29 3.31
N LEU A 230 13.08 -4.92 4.22
CA LEU A 230 13.66 -5.67 5.34
C LEU A 230 14.41 -6.92 4.88
N ASP A 231 13.93 -7.55 3.81
CA ASP A 231 14.60 -8.62 3.07
C ASP A 231 14.55 -8.29 1.57
N PRO A 232 15.58 -7.62 1.02
CA PRO A 232 15.62 -7.23 -0.39
C PRO A 232 15.48 -8.40 -1.36
N GLU A 233 16.02 -9.57 -1.02
CA GLU A 233 15.92 -10.75 -1.88
C GLU A 233 14.51 -11.34 -1.90
N ALA A 234 13.83 -11.38 -0.75
CA ALA A 234 12.44 -11.80 -0.70
C ALA A 234 11.53 -10.78 -1.40
N ALA A 235 11.78 -9.47 -1.26
CA ALA A 235 11.04 -8.41 -1.96
C ALA A 235 11.14 -8.55 -3.49
N ARG A 236 12.35 -8.83 -4.02
CA ARG A 236 12.57 -9.12 -5.45
C ARG A 236 11.78 -10.34 -5.90
N ARG A 237 11.85 -11.44 -5.14
CA ARG A 237 11.09 -12.66 -5.47
C ARG A 237 9.59 -12.42 -5.46
N SER A 238 9.07 -11.70 -4.48
CA SER A 238 7.65 -11.35 -4.38
C SER A 238 7.24 -10.47 -5.56
N ARG A 239 8.01 -9.43 -5.91
CA ARG A 239 7.76 -8.55 -7.06
C ARG A 239 7.72 -9.32 -8.37
N THR A 240 8.73 -10.15 -8.63
CA THR A 240 8.80 -10.95 -9.87
C THR A 240 7.61 -11.90 -9.97
N ARG A 241 7.27 -12.61 -8.89
CA ARG A 241 6.11 -13.51 -8.85
C ARG A 241 4.80 -12.77 -9.10
N VAL A 242 4.62 -11.61 -8.48
CA VAL A 242 3.41 -10.79 -8.66
C VAL A 242 3.31 -10.28 -10.09
N PHE A 243 4.39 -9.75 -10.66
CA PHE A 243 4.40 -9.27 -12.04
C PHE A 243 4.11 -10.38 -13.04
N ASP A 244 4.73 -11.56 -12.88
CA ASP A 244 4.46 -12.72 -13.73
C ASP A 244 3.00 -13.14 -13.66
N TRP A 245 2.44 -13.21 -12.46
CA TRP A 245 1.05 -13.58 -12.24
C TRP A 245 0.09 -12.60 -12.89
N VAL A 246 0.17 -11.31 -12.51
CA VAL A 246 -0.79 -10.31 -12.99
C VAL A 246 -0.67 -10.05 -14.50
N ALA A 247 0.55 -10.18 -15.07
CA ALA A 247 0.75 -10.05 -16.52
C ALA A 247 0.20 -11.26 -17.28
N THR A 248 0.32 -12.48 -16.74
CA THR A 248 -0.18 -13.71 -17.38
C THR A 248 -1.71 -13.76 -17.35
N ASP A 249 -2.29 -13.49 -16.18
CA ASP A 249 -3.74 -13.59 -15.97
C ASP A 249 -4.49 -12.30 -16.31
N ARG A 250 -3.77 -11.26 -16.73
CA ARG A 250 -4.28 -9.92 -17.07
C ARG A 250 -5.09 -9.31 -15.94
N ILE A 251 -4.66 -9.52 -14.70
CA ILE A 251 -5.29 -8.95 -13.52
C ILE A 251 -4.97 -7.45 -13.47
N ARG A 252 -6.02 -6.64 -13.29
CA ARG A 252 -5.86 -5.21 -13.00
C ARG A 252 -5.11 -5.04 -11.69
N VAL A 253 -4.28 -4.02 -11.60
CA VAL A 253 -3.50 -3.72 -10.40
C VAL A 253 -3.71 -2.28 -9.93
N ALA A 254 -3.46 -2.05 -8.65
CA ALA A 254 -3.32 -0.72 -8.09
C ALA A 254 -2.21 -0.73 -7.03
N GLY A 255 -1.49 0.38 -6.90
CA GLY A 255 -0.35 0.50 -6.00
C GLY A 255 -0.35 1.79 -5.19
N ALA A 256 0.10 1.70 -3.95
CA ALA A 256 0.17 2.82 -3.02
C ALA A 256 1.02 3.97 -3.56
N HIS A 257 2.09 3.64 -4.28
CA HIS A 257 3.07 4.61 -4.79
C HIS A 257 2.97 4.88 -6.30
N LEU A 258 1.92 4.41 -6.95
CA LEU A 258 1.63 4.80 -8.32
C LEU A 258 0.93 6.17 -8.36
N ASN A 259 1.22 6.98 -9.38
CA ASN A 259 0.52 8.25 -9.57
C ASN A 259 -0.98 8.01 -9.77
N LEU A 260 -1.82 8.87 -9.18
CA LEU A 260 -3.27 8.76 -9.34
C LEU A 260 -3.68 8.77 -10.83
N PRO A 261 -4.71 7.96 -11.18
CA PRO A 261 -5.55 7.14 -10.31
C PRO A 261 -4.91 5.84 -9.83
N GLY A 262 -3.70 5.50 -10.30
CA GLY A 262 -2.91 4.36 -9.84
C GLY A 262 -3.41 2.98 -10.27
N PHE A 263 -4.41 2.91 -11.15
CA PHE A 263 -4.95 1.67 -11.72
C PHE A 263 -4.33 1.38 -13.09
N GLY A 264 -4.15 0.12 -13.40
CA GLY A 264 -3.62 -0.29 -14.70
C GLY A 264 -3.37 -1.78 -14.81
N HIS A 265 -2.65 -2.16 -15.84
CA HIS A 265 -2.20 -3.52 -16.10
C HIS A 265 -0.67 -3.58 -16.19
N VAL A 266 -0.14 -4.76 -15.94
CA VAL A 266 1.28 -5.05 -16.16
C VAL A 266 1.43 -5.88 -17.42
N ALA A 267 2.32 -5.48 -18.31
CA ALA A 267 2.67 -6.23 -19.49
C ALA A 267 4.16 -6.53 -19.56
N ARG A 268 4.54 -7.68 -20.12
CA ARG A 268 5.95 -8.02 -20.34
C ARG A 268 6.56 -7.07 -21.36
N SER A 269 7.80 -6.60 -21.12
CA SER A 269 8.50 -5.66 -22.00
C SER A 269 10.01 -5.92 -21.95
N GLY A 270 10.57 -6.45 -23.04
CA GLY A 270 11.98 -6.85 -23.06
C GLY A 270 12.31 -7.87 -21.97
N ALA A 271 13.32 -7.56 -21.17
CA ALA A 271 13.73 -8.38 -20.02
C ALA A 271 12.95 -8.05 -18.72
N GLY A 272 12.08 -7.04 -18.75
CA GLY A 272 11.28 -6.59 -17.62
C GLY A 272 9.80 -6.49 -17.98
N TYR A 273 9.16 -5.47 -17.41
CA TYR A 273 7.73 -5.20 -17.57
C TYR A 273 7.50 -3.71 -17.85
N ARG A 274 6.29 -3.36 -18.17
CA ARG A 274 5.80 -1.99 -18.19
C ARG A 274 4.43 -1.90 -17.53
N PHE A 275 4.13 -0.75 -16.98
CA PHE A 275 2.81 -0.41 -16.48
C PHE A 275 2.00 0.25 -17.58
N GLU A 276 0.80 -0.24 -17.80
CA GLU A 276 -0.19 0.31 -18.72
C GLU A 276 -1.29 0.94 -17.89
N ALA A 277 -1.17 2.26 -17.63
CA ALA A 277 -2.13 2.99 -16.83
C ALA A 277 -3.52 2.98 -17.49
N GLU A 278 -4.57 2.90 -16.67
CA GLU A 278 -5.96 3.14 -17.09
C GLU A 278 -6.30 4.63 -16.94
N ASP A 279 -6.94 5.21 -17.97
CA ASP A 279 -7.41 6.60 -17.98
C ASP A 279 -8.56 6.86 -16.99
#